data_44e6345a5050f5d96ad5a304c6abf702
#
_entry.id   44e6345a5050f5d96ad5a304c6abf702
#
_cell.length_a   1.000
_cell.length_b   1.000
_cell.length_c   1.000
_cell.angle_alpha   90.00
_cell.angle_beta   90.00
_cell.angle_gamma   90.00
#
_symmetry.space_group_name_H-M   'P 1'
#
loop_
_entity.id
_entity.type
_entity.pdbx_description
1 polymer ?
#
loop_
_entity_poly.entity_id
_entity_poly.type
_entity_poly.pdbx_seq_one_letter_code
_entity_poly.pdbx_strand_id
1 'polypeptide(L)'
;MKRRKLRPYVLPTLMILAITGVIFGTAMISNNLKNAKNDNSDDPTSYVTSTIVEEEQAVINETKTMINPYTDTTVTIGKNYYDYKADSKTQEKSIIYHDNTYLQNSGTDFVSENVFDVVAVLDGSVTDVKEDETLGKVVEIKHENGYISIYQSLSEVSVKKGDVVTQGQVIGKSGTNELDKDMGNHLHFELYVNGQVVNPTLYLNKEIKTSENKEE
;
A
#
# COMPACT_ATOMS: atom_id res chain seq x y z
N MET A 1 2.46 -49.08 -23.36
CA MET A 1 3.09 -47.81 -23.82
C MET A 1 4.10 -47.30 -22.79
N LYS A 2 5.42 -47.33 -23.08
CA LYS A 2 6.46 -46.81 -22.19
C LYS A 2 6.52 -45.30 -22.31
N ARG A 3 6.15 -44.56 -21.26
CA ARG A 3 6.33 -43.10 -21.18
C ARG A 3 7.82 -42.81 -21.12
N ARG A 4 8.38 -42.15 -22.16
CA ARG A 4 9.74 -41.66 -22.15
C ARG A 4 9.84 -40.46 -21.18
N LYS A 5 10.61 -40.59 -20.10
CA LYS A 5 10.91 -39.47 -19.19
C LYS A 5 11.88 -38.51 -19.89
N LEU A 6 11.49 -37.23 -19.97
CA LEU A 6 12.39 -36.16 -20.46
C LEU A 6 13.57 -36.01 -19.49
N ARG A 7 14.75 -35.74 -20.05
CA ARG A 7 15.97 -35.51 -19.25
C ARG A 7 15.83 -34.21 -18.45
N PRO A 8 16.36 -34.11 -17.21
CA PRO A 8 16.06 -32.99 -16.29
C PRO A 8 16.51 -31.60 -16.77
N TYR A 9 17.35 -31.51 -17.78
CA TYR A 9 17.78 -30.23 -18.37
C TYR A 9 16.93 -29.76 -19.57
N VAL A 10 16.04 -30.60 -20.12
CA VAL A 10 15.19 -30.23 -21.28
C VAL A 10 14.10 -29.22 -20.90
N LEU A 11 13.56 -29.32 -19.69
CA LEU A 11 12.52 -28.42 -19.22
C LEU A 11 13.04 -26.99 -18.96
N PRO A 12 14.20 -26.78 -18.29
CA PRO A 12 14.76 -25.44 -18.11
C PRO A 12 15.19 -24.79 -19.43
N THR A 13 15.76 -25.56 -20.39
CA THR A 13 16.16 -25.00 -21.70
C THR A 13 14.96 -24.58 -22.55
N LEU A 14 13.85 -25.31 -22.50
CA LEU A 14 12.60 -24.92 -23.17
C LEU A 14 12.00 -23.64 -22.56
N MET A 15 12.07 -23.46 -21.25
CA MET A 15 11.61 -22.23 -20.59
C MET A 15 12.46 -21.01 -21.01
N ILE A 16 13.78 -21.15 -21.07
CA ILE A 16 14.67 -20.05 -21.49
C ILE A 16 14.38 -19.65 -22.96
N LEU A 17 14.18 -20.62 -23.87
CA LEU A 17 13.83 -20.37 -25.26
C LEU A 17 12.45 -19.68 -25.40
N ALA A 18 11.48 -20.01 -24.57
CA ALA A 18 10.17 -19.36 -24.57
C ALA A 18 10.26 -17.89 -24.12
N ILE A 19 11.04 -17.61 -23.08
CA ILE A 19 11.25 -16.25 -22.56
C ILE A 19 11.99 -15.37 -23.58
N THR A 20 13.05 -15.89 -24.23
CA THR A 20 13.78 -15.17 -25.26
C THR A 20 12.93 -14.89 -26.49
N GLY A 21 12.04 -15.81 -26.87
CA GLY A 21 11.09 -15.63 -27.98
C GLY A 21 10.09 -14.51 -27.74
N VAL A 22 9.59 -14.38 -26.50
CA VAL A 22 8.66 -13.29 -26.14
C VAL A 22 9.35 -11.93 -26.17
N ILE A 23 10.57 -11.83 -25.64
CA ILE A 23 11.34 -10.56 -25.63
C ILE A 23 11.68 -10.12 -27.05
N PHE A 24 12.08 -11.06 -27.94
CA PHE A 24 12.41 -10.75 -29.33
C PHE A 24 11.15 -10.38 -30.14
N GLY A 25 10.02 -11.04 -29.88
CA GLY A 25 8.74 -10.76 -30.52
C GLY A 25 8.21 -9.36 -30.19
N THR A 26 8.29 -8.94 -28.93
CA THR A 26 7.85 -7.60 -28.50
C THR A 26 8.74 -6.49 -29.07
N ALA A 27 10.05 -6.71 -29.19
CA ALA A 27 10.98 -5.75 -29.80
C ALA A 27 10.72 -5.59 -31.32
N MET A 28 10.38 -6.66 -32.03
CA MET A 28 10.06 -6.60 -33.49
C MET A 28 8.73 -5.87 -33.75
N ILE A 29 7.72 -6.08 -32.92
CA ILE A 29 6.43 -5.39 -33.02
C ILE A 29 6.60 -3.90 -32.75
N SER A 30 7.40 -3.52 -31.76
CA SER A 30 7.69 -2.13 -31.42
C SER A 30 8.44 -1.40 -32.56
N ASN A 31 9.39 -2.05 -33.23
CA ASN A 31 10.10 -1.47 -34.35
C ASN A 31 9.23 -1.32 -35.63
N ASN A 32 8.32 -2.26 -35.88
CA ASN A 32 7.40 -2.14 -37.02
C ASN A 32 6.37 -1.03 -36.84
N LEU A 33 5.93 -0.78 -35.59
CA LEU A 33 5.02 0.34 -35.27
C LEU A 33 5.71 1.71 -35.43
N LYS A 34 7.01 1.81 -35.17
CA LYS A 34 7.79 3.05 -35.40
C LYS A 34 8.00 3.36 -36.88
N ASN A 35 8.14 2.35 -37.72
CA ASN A 35 8.34 2.52 -39.13
C ASN A 35 7.06 2.81 -39.96
N ALA A 36 5.87 2.50 -39.40
CA ALA A 36 4.59 2.78 -40.03
C ALA A 36 4.12 4.25 -39.90
N LYS A 37 4.85 5.09 -39.19
CA LYS A 37 4.51 6.52 -38.98
C LYS A 37 5.23 7.50 -39.93
N ASN A 38 6.02 7.02 -40.91
CA ASN A 38 6.84 7.88 -41.80
C ASN A 38 6.47 7.75 -43.26
N ASP A 39 5.20 7.68 -43.63
CA ASP A 39 4.78 7.94 -45.04
C ASP A 39 3.97 9.23 -45.07
N ASN A 40 4.67 10.33 -45.30
CA ASN A 40 4.08 11.60 -45.68
C ASN A 40 4.07 11.70 -47.21
N SER A 41 2.90 11.69 -47.81
CA SER A 41 2.69 12.18 -49.17
C SER A 41 2.39 13.67 -49.08
N ASP A 42 3.22 14.45 -49.79
CA ASP A 42 3.08 15.88 -50.01
C ASP A 42 1.78 16.23 -50.74
N ASP A 43 0.99 17.15 -50.18
CA ASP A 43 0.04 17.97 -50.93
C ASP A 43 0.08 19.42 -50.40
N PRO A 44 0.44 20.43 -51.21
CA PRO A 44 0.59 21.79 -50.76
C PRO A 44 -0.71 22.57 -51.01
N THR A 45 -1.52 22.87 -50.00
CA THR A 45 -2.32 24.11 -49.94
C THR A 45 -3.31 24.05 -48.77
N SER A 46 -3.04 24.73 -47.70
CA SER A 46 -4.01 25.55 -46.93
C SER A 46 -3.34 26.13 -45.71
N TYR A 47 -3.08 27.42 -45.72
CA TYR A 47 -2.65 28.18 -44.55
C TYR A 47 -3.85 28.35 -43.62
N VAL A 48 -3.92 27.54 -42.56
CA VAL A 48 -4.68 27.89 -41.37
C VAL A 48 -3.69 27.92 -40.21
N THR A 49 -3.35 29.14 -39.83
CA THR A 49 -2.61 29.41 -38.62
C THR A 49 -3.49 29.03 -37.42
N SER A 50 -3.49 27.77 -37.04
CA SER A 50 -3.96 27.39 -35.69
C SER A 50 -2.79 27.59 -34.77
N THR A 51 -2.84 28.66 -34.00
CA THR A 51 -2.05 28.83 -32.79
C THR A 51 -2.36 27.63 -31.91
N ILE A 52 -1.47 26.63 -31.91
CA ILE A 52 -1.48 25.60 -30.89
C ILE A 52 -1.07 26.33 -29.63
N VAL A 53 -2.07 26.71 -28.82
CA VAL A 53 -1.85 27.01 -27.42
C VAL A 53 -1.49 25.65 -26.84
N GLU A 54 -0.20 25.37 -26.64
CA GLU A 54 0.24 24.36 -25.70
C GLU A 54 -0.34 24.80 -24.36
N GLU A 55 -1.50 24.25 -24.01
CA GLU A 55 -1.94 24.24 -22.63
C GLU A 55 -0.85 23.48 -21.86
N GLU A 56 0.08 24.21 -21.25
CA GLU A 56 0.86 23.69 -20.15
C GLU A 56 -0.17 23.16 -19.14
N GLN A 57 -0.44 21.85 -19.17
CA GLN A 57 -1.15 21.22 -18.07
C GLN A 57 -0.29 21.47 -16.85
N ALA A 58 -0.72 22.45 -16.07
CA ALA A 58 -0.14 22.68 -14.76
C ALA A 58 -0.25 21.35 -14.00
N VAL A 59 0.88 20.71 -13.79
CA VAL A 59 0.99 19.53 -12.93
C VAL A 59 0.58 20.00 -11.54
N ILE A 60 -0.68 19.76 -11.21
CA ILE A 60 -1.22 20.03 -9.88
C ILE A 60 -0.63 18.92 -9.01
N ASN A 61 0.45 19.20 -8.31
CA ASN A 61 0.92 18.40 -7.19
C ASN A 61 -0.15 18.49 -6.10
N GLU A 62 -1.16 17.62 -6.17
CA GLU A 62 -2.14 17.49 -5.11
C GLU A 62 -1.44 16.92 -3.88
N THR A 63 -1.15 17.77 -2.91
CA THR A 63 -0.73 17.31 -1.60
C THR A 63 -1.93 16.77 -0.87
N LYS A 64 -1.94 15.48 -0.57
CA LYS A 64 -2.95 14.85 0.30
C LYS A 64 -2.43 14.79 1.72
N THR A 65 -3.26 15.14 2.69
CA THR A 65 -2.93 14.98 4.12
C THR A 65 -3.42 13.62 4.58
N MET A 66 -2.53 12.79 5.14
CA MET A 66 -2.92 11.52 5.76
C MET A 66 -3.62 11.81 7.09
N ILE A 67 -4.88 11.37 7.26
CA ILE A 67 -5.64 11.57 8.50
C ILE A 67 -5.33 10.50 9.55
N ASN A 68 -5.77 10.71 10.80
CA ASN A 68 -5.76 9.64 11.81
C ASN A 68 -6.67 8.48 11.39
N PRO A 69 -6.37 7.24 11.81
CA PRO A 69 -7.20 6.07 11.53
C PRO A 69 -8.48 6.02 12.38
N TYR A 70 -8.88 7.12 12.98
CA TYR A 70 -10.07 7.29 13.84
C TYR A 70 -10.55 8.73 13.79
N THR A 71 -11.81 8.95 14.19
CA THR A 71 -12.42 10.30 14.27
C THR A 71 -12.78 10.69 15.72
N ASP A 72 -12.80 9.74 16.64
CA ASP A 72 -13.14 9.97 18.03
C ASP A 72 -12.00 10.72 18.77
N THR A 73 -12.32 11.85 19.37
CA THR A 73 -11.37 12.73 20.07
C THR A 73 -10.91 12.18 21.44
N THR A 74 -11.54 11.13 21.93
CA THR A 74 -11.14 10.45 23.20
C THR A 74 -10.00 9.45 22.97
N VAL A 75 -9.73 9.08 21.72
CA VAL A 75 -8.67 8.16 21.37
C VAL A 75 -7.29 8.77 21.62
N THR A 76 -6.44 8.01 22.30
CA THR A 76 -5.06 8.39 22.61
C THR A 76 -4.07 7.31 22.17
N ILE A 77 -2.78 7.61 22.21
CA ILE A 77 -1.74 6.62 21.95
C ILE A 77 -1.50 5.80 23.21
N GLY A 78 -1.76 4.50 23.16
CA GLY A 78 -1.45 3.54 24.23
C GLY A 78 -0.02 3.02 24.15
N LYS A 79 0.46 2.69 22.93
CA LYS A 79 1.83 2.22 22.71
C LYS A 79 2.38 2.79 21.41
N ASN A 80 3.61 3.28 21.46
CA ASN A 80 4.28 3.84 20.29
C ASN A 80 4.96 2.75 19.42
N TYR A 81 5.21 3.10 18.17
CA TYR A 81 6.14 2.38 17.31
C TYR A 81 7.51 2.26 17.98
N TYR A 82 8.16 1.07 17.88
CA TYR A 82 9.50 0.86 18.41
C TYR A 82 10.54 1.53 17.54
N ASP A 83 11.14 2.62 18.04
CA ASP A 83 12.26 3.28 17.38
C ASP A 83 13.58 2.88 18.03
N TYR A 84 14.43 2.16 17.29
CA TYR A 84 15.76 1.73 17.78
C TYR A 84 16.72 2.91 18.06
N LYS A 85 16.40 4.12 17.58
CA LYS A 85 17.18 5.33 17.83
C LYS A 85 16.69 6.13 19.04
N ALA A 86 15.52 5.77 19.59
CA ALA A 86 14.98 6.43 20.77
C ALA A 86 15.78 6.06 22.03
N ASP A 87 15.60 6.83 23.09
CA ASP A 87 16.16 6.50 24.41
C ASP A 87 15.56 5.19 24.96
N SER A 88 16.29 4.53 25.88
CA SER A 88 15.93 3.21 26.44
C SER A 88 14.54 3.21 27.08
N LYS A 89 14.13 4.30 27.74
CA LYS A 89 12.82 4.39 28.41
C LYS A 89 11.68 4.44 27.40
N THR A 90 11.87 5.11 26.27
CA THR A 90 10.93 5.14 25.14
C THR A 90 10.86 3.77 24.47
N GLN A 91 11.99 3.12 24.26
CA GLN A 91 12.06 1.78 23.68
C GLN A 91 11.33 0.76 24.57
N GLU A 92 11.55 0.78 25.89
CA GLU A 92 10.91 -0.12 26.85
C GLU A 92 9.37 -0.03 26.77
N LYS A 93 8.82 1.18 26.62
CA LYS A 93 7.38 1.40 26.49
C LYS A 93 6.79 0.97 25.14
N SER A 94 7.62 0.66 24.17
CA SER A 94 7.26 0.22 22.84
C SER A 94 7.50 -1.28 22.63
N ILE A 95 7.64 -2.03 23.72
CA ILE A 95 7.78 -3.49 23.72
C ILE A 95 6.44 -4.14 24.04
N ILE A 96 6.11 -5.18 23.31
CA ILE A 96 5.00 -6.10 23.57
C ILE A 96 5.56 -7.34 24.25
N TYR A 97 4.93 -7.81 25.33
CA TYR A 97 5.28 -9.07 25.97
C TYR A 97 4.20 -10.11 25.70
N HIS A 98 4.56 -11.13 24.93
CA HIS A 98 3.65 -12.20 24.55
C HIS A 98 4.36 -13.55 24.63
N ASP A 99 3.72 -14.54 25.26
CA ASP A 99 4.22 -15.92 25.38
C ASP A 99 5.71 -16.03 25.77
N ASN A 100 6.09 -15.33 26.85
CA ASN A 100 7.48 -15.26 27.34
C ASN A 100 8.48 -14.64 26.34
N THR A 101 8.01 -13.91 25.35
CA THR A 101 8.83 -13.25 24.33
C THR A 101 8.59 -11.75 24.33
N TYR A 102 9.66 -10.97 24.21
CA TYR A 102 9.59 -9.53 23.99
C TYR A 102 9.65 -9.23 22.51
N LEU A 103 8.62 -8.54 22.02
CA LEU A 103 8.48 -8.15 20.61
C LEU A 103 8.53 -6.62 20.50
N GLN A 104 9.14 -6.14 19.44
CA GLN A 104 9.14 -4.72 19.10
C GLN A 104 7.79 -4.36 18.47
N ASN A 105 7.17 -3.26 18.92
CA ASN A 105 5.93 -2.78 18.34
C ASN A 105 6.17 -2.23 16.93
N SER A 106 5.62 -2.88 15.91
CA SER A 106 5.76 -2.53 14.50
C SER A 106 4.86 -1.39 14.04
N GLY A 107 3.91 -0.96 14.89
CA GLY A 107 2.94 0.08 14.61
C GLY A 107 2.75 1.06 15.76
N THR A 108 1.61 1.71 15.77
CA THR A 108 1.14 2.56 16.87
C THR A 108 -0.20 2.01 17.34
N ASP A 109 -0.34 1.81 18.66
CA ASP A 109 -1.59 1.37 19.26
C ASP A 109 -2.38 2.59 19.73
N PHE A 110 -3.58 2.72 19.19
CA PHE A 110 -4.55 3.75 19.56
C PHE A 110 -5.62 3.15 20.47
N VAL A 111 -5.82 3.75 21.63
CA VAL A 111 -6.68 3.22 22.71
C VAL A 111 -7.79 4.18 23.09
N SER A 112 -8.92 3.63 23.47
CA SER A 112 -10.02 4.33 24.14
C SER A 112 -10.75 3.36 25.07
N GLU A 113 -11.42 3.87 26.09
CA GLU A 113 -12.28 3.06 26.98
C GLU A 113 -13.45 2.44 26.21
N ASN A 114 -13.93 3.12 25.16
CA ASN A 114 -15.03 2.66 24.32
C ASN A 114 -14.53 2.16 22.96
N VAL A 115 -15.29 1.25 22.37
CA VAL A 115 -15.09 0.85 20.97
C VAL A 115 -15.34 2.06 20.07
N PHE A 116 -14.41 2.34 19.17
CA PHE A 116 -14.47 3.47 18.25
C PHE A 116 -14.43 3.03 16.78
N ASP A 117 -14.94 3.88 15.90
CA ASP A 117 -14.90 3.65 14.46
C ASP A 117 -13.49 3.83 13.94
N VAL A 118 -13.04 2.83 13.17
CA VAL A 118 -11.76 2.84 12.46
C VAL A 118 -12.01 3.25 11.02
N VAL A 119 -11.23 4.23 10.54
CA VAL A 119 -11.40 4.83 9.21
C VAL A 119 -10.15 4.68 8.35
N ALA A 120 -10.34 4.66 7.03
CA ALA A 120 -9.24 4.66 6.07
C ALA A 120 -8.46 5.98 6.14
N VAL A 121 -7.13 5.89 6.30
CA VAL A 121 -6.25 7.08 6.44
C VAL A 121 -6.06 7.86 5.14
N LEU A 122 -6.29 7.22 3.99
CA LEU A 122 -6.21 7.74 2.61
C LEU A 122 -7.18 6.97 1.72
N ASP A 123 -7.46 7.51 0.52
CA ASP A 123 -8.11 6.75 -0.55
C ASP A 123 -7.27 5.52 -0.91
N GLY A 124 -7.90 4.40 -1.25
CA GLY A 124 -7.17 3.19 -1.60
C GLY A 124 -8.05 2.02 -1.97
N SER A 125 -7.40 0.87 -2.12
CA SER A 125 -8.06 -0.41 -2.40
C SER A 125 -7.73 -1.42 -1.30
N VAL A 126 -8.74 -2.12 -0.79
CA VAL A 126 -8.58 -3.18 0.21
C VAL A 126 -7.90 -4.37 -0.46
N THR A 127 -6.68 -4.67 -0.05
CA THR A 127 -5.87 -5.78 -0.61
C THR A 127 -6.03 -7.07 0.16
N ASP A 128 -6.32 -6.98 1.46
CA ASP A 128 -6.60 -8.17 2.27
C ASP A 128 -7.56 -7.87 3.43
N VAL A 129 -8.37 -8.88 3.76
CA VAL A 129 -9.21 -8.92 4.96
C VAL A 129 -9.12 -10.34 5.51
N LYS A 130 -8.65 -10.48 6.73
CA LYS A 130 -8.48 -11.77 7.38
C LYS A 130 -8.84 -11.71 8.86
N GLU A 131 -9.13 -12.85 9.43
CA GLU A 131 -9.21 -13.07 10.88
C GLU A 131 -8.00 -13.90 11.31
N ASP A 132 -7.27 -13.40 12.29
CA ASP A 132 -6.05 -13.99 12.82
C ASP A 132 -6.25 -14.23 14.33
N GLU A 133 -5.89 -15.42 14.80
CA GLU A 133 -6.10 -15.82 16.21
C GLU A 133 -5.32 -14.93 17.19
N THR A 134 -4.18 -14.40 16.77
CA THR A 134 -3.28 -13.57 17.59
C THR A 134 -3.55 -12.07 17.43
N LEU A 135 -3.77 -11.63 16.18
CA LEU A 135 -3.89 -10.22 15.82
C LEU A 135 -5.34 -9.70 15.80
N GLY A 136 -6.34 -10.60 15.91
CA GLY A 136 -7.74 -10.27 15.69
C GLY A 136 -8.09 -10.09 14.21
N LYS A 137 -9.14 -9.36 13.90
CA LYS A 137 -9.47 -9.07 12.50
C LYS A 137 -8.53 -7.99 11.96
N VAL A 138 -8.08 -8.22 10.71
CA VAL A 138 -7.06 -7.40 10.05
C VAL A 138 -7.59 -6.93 8.70
N VAL A 139 -7.40 -5.65 8.41
CA VAL A 139 -7.64 -5.03 7.10
C VAL A 139 -6.33 -4.44 6.59
N GLU A 140 -5.99 -4.73 5.34
CA GLU A 140 -4.87 -4.12 4.62
C GLU A 140 -5.41 -3.27 3.48
N ILE A 141 -4.94 -2.03 3.37
CA ILE A 141 -5.32 -1.10 2.30
C ILE A 141 -4.06 -0.61 1.61
N LYS A 142 -4.03 -0.79 0.29
CA LYS A 142 -3.02 -0.22 -0.58
C LYS A 142 -3.49 1.14 -1.09
N HIS A 143 -2.67 2.14 -0.88
CA HIS A 143 -2.87 3.51 -1.35
C HIS A 143 -1.97 3.81 -2.55
N GLU A 144 -2.14 4.96 -3.15
CA GLU A 144 -1.21 5.49 -4.13
C GLU A 144 0.17 5.76 -3.52
N ASN A 145 1.18 5.95 -4.35
CA ASN A 145 2.53 6.39 -3.94
C ASN A 145 3.28 5.41 -3.01
N GLY A 146 2.97 4.11 -3.09
CA GLY A 146 3.67 3.07 -2.35
C GLY A 146 3.35 3.01 -0.86
N TYR A 147 2.24 3.66 -0.41
CA TYR A 147 1.74 3.52 0.94
C TYR A 147 0.86 2.28 1.08
N ILE A 148 1.02 1.57 2.19
CA ILE A 148 0.12 0.48 2.63
C ILE A 148 -0.18 0.73 4.10
N SER A 149 -1.45 0.73 4.47
CA SER A 149 -1.89 0.78 5.86
C SER A 149 -2.49 -0.56 6.28
N ILE A 150 -2.15 -0.99 7.49
CA ILE A 150 -2.66 -2.23 8.09
C ILE A 150 -3.34 -1.87 9.41
N TYR A 151 -4.58 -2.35 9.56
CA TYR A 151 -5.44 -2.13 10.70
C TYR A 151 -5.69 -3.49 11.36
N GLN A 152 -5.25 -3.66 12.59
CA GLN A 152 -5.38 -4.91 13.36
C GLN A 152 -6.15 -4.67 14.66
N SER A 153 -6.46 -5.72 15.38
CA SER A 153 -7.26 -5.70 16.61
C SER A 153 -8.70 -5.26 16.38
N LEU A 154 -9.23 -5.46 15.17
CA LEU A 154 -10.60 -5.05 14.87
C LEU A 154 -11.61 -6.04 15.43
N SER A 155 -12.68 -5.53 16.08
CA SER A 155 -13.84 -6.34 16.50
C SER A 155 -14.79 -6.60 15.33
N GLU A 156 -14.98 -5.61 14.45
CA GLU A 156 -15.84 -5.67 13.29
C GLU A 156 -15.10 -5.13 12.06
N VAL A 157 -15.41 -5.67 10.88
CA VAL A 157 -14.90 -5.21 9.58
C VAL A 157 -16.10 -4.93 8.67
N SER A 158 -16.13 -3.73 8.07
CA SER A 158 -17.22 -3.25 7.21
C SER A 158 -16.89 -3.29 5.71
N VAL A 159 -15.69 -3.77 5.38
CA VAL A 159 -15.18 -3.84 4.00
C VAL A 159 -14.71 -5.25 3.67
N LYS A 160 -14.50 -5.53 2.40
CA LYS A 160 -13.97 -6.82 1.90
C LYS A 160 -12.84 -6.58 0.91
N LYS A 161 -12.04 -7.62 0.68
CA LYS A 161 -10.98 -7.62 -0.34
C LYS A 161 -11.52 -7.22 -1.70
N GLY A 162 -10.85 -6.26 -2.34
CA GLY A 162 -11.21 -5.69 -3.64
C GLY A 162 -12.08 -4.44 -3.57
N ASP A 163 -12.59 -4.06 -2.41
CA ASP A 163 -13.35 -2.81 -2.27
C ASP A 163 -12.42 -1.60 -2.43
N VAL A 164 -12.95 -0.53 -3.05
CA VAL A 164 -12.32 0.79 -3.09
C VAL A 164 -12.87 1.60 -1.93
N VAL A 165 -11.99 2.23 -1.19
CA VAL A 165 -12.35 3.06 -0.03
C VAL A 165 -11.86 4.49 -0.23
N THR A 166 -12.60 5.44 0.33
CA THR A 166 -12.21 6.86 0.38
C THR A 166 -11.65 7.20 1.76
N GLN A 167 -10.78 8.20 1.82
CA GLN A 167 -10.26 8.72 3.08
C GLN A 167 -11.39 9.09 4.05
N GLY A 168 -11.28 8.66 5.31
CA GLY A 168 -12.31 8.89 6.33
C GLY A 168 -13.48 7.90 6.28
N GLN A 169 -13.55 7.01 5.30
CA GLN A 169 -14.56 5.95 5.27
C GLN A 169 -14.35 4.98 6.41
N VAL A 170 -15.43 4.65 7.14
CA VAL A 170 -15.40 3.62 8.18
C VAL A 170 -15.14 2.25 7.55
N ILE A 171 -14.11 1.57 8.02
CA ILE A 171 -13.69 0.24 7.55
C ILE A 171 -13.88 -0.85 8.60
N GLY A 172 -14.13 -0.47 9.85
CA GLY A 172 -14.32 -1.40 10.96
C GLY A 172 -14.44 -0.68 12.30
N LYS A 173 -14.33 -1.46 13.37
CA LYS A 173 -14.34 -0.98 14.75
C LYS A 173 -13.14 -1.51 15.51
N SER A 174 -12.62 -0.71 16.45
CA SER A 174 -11.57 -1.15 17.37
C SER A 174 -12.03 -2.34 18.21
N GLY A 175 -11.09 -3.09 18.73
CA GLY A 175 -11.36 -4.29 19.52
C GLY A 175 -10.18 -4.68 20.38
N THR A 176 -9.95 -5.98 20.50
CA THR A 176 -8.86 -6.57 21.29
C THR A 176 -8.12 -7.60 20.45
N ASN A 177 -6.92 -7.96 20.85
CA ASN A 177 -6.17 -9.06 20.26
C ASN A 177 -5.53 -9.94 21.36
N GLU A 178 -4.98 -11.07 20.98
CA GLU A 178 -4.27 -11.98 21.87
C GLU A 178 -2.80 -11.59 22.05
N LEU A 179 -2.23 -10.84 21.10
CA LEU A 179 -0.82 -10.42 21.09
C LEU A 179 -0.51 -9.47 22.25
N ASP A 180 -1.39 -8.52 22.52
CA ASP A 180 -1.24 -7.52 23.58
C ASP A 180 -2.55 -7.39 24.38
N LYS A 181 -2.91 -8.46 25.08
CA LYS A 181 -4.18 -8.55 25.85
C LYS A 181 -4.37 -7.44 26.87
N ASP A 182 -3.27 -6.99 27.46
CA ASP A 182 -3.28 -5.97 28.51
C ASP A 182 -3.63 -4.57 27.99
N MET A 183 -3.54 -4.38 26.65
CA MET A 183 -3.90 -3.12 26.02
C MET A 183 -5.42 -2.83 26.08
N GLY A 184 -6.27 -3.87 26.21
CA GLY A 184 -7.72 -3.73 26.18
C GLY A 184 -8.23 -3.34 24.79
N ASN A 185 -9.26 -2.47 24.73
CA ASN A 185 -9.80 -2.01 23.47
C ASN A 185 -8.83 -1.04 22.78
N HIS A 186 -8.35 -1.45 21.59
CA HIS A 186 -7.37 -0.68 20.81
C HIS A 186 -7.48 -0.95 19.31
N LEU A 187 -6.83 -0.11 18.53
CA LEU A 187 -6.46 -0.32 17.15
C LEU A 187 -4.94 -0.39 17.09
N HIS A 188 -4.37 -1.51 16.62
CA HIS A 188 -2.98 -1.56 16.20
C HIS A 188 -2.91 -1.12 14.72
N PHE A 189 -2.15 -0.07 14.48
CA PHE A 189 -2.03 0.54 13.16
C PHE A 189 -0.57 0.54 12.67
N GLU A 190 -0.33 -0.12 11.53
CA GLU A 190 0.97 -0.10 10.87
C GLU A 190 0.90 0.69 9.56
N LEU A 191 2.00 1.33 9.22
CA LEU A 191 2.18 2.04 7.96
C LEU A 191 3.46 1.55 7.27
N TYR A 192 3.33 1.22 5.99
CA TYR A 192 4.44 0.88 5.13
C TYR A 192 4.60 1.95 4.06
N VAL A 193 5.84 2.31 3.77
CA VAL A 193 6.21 3.23 2.69
C VAL A 193 7.25 2.52 1.83
N ASN A 194 6.92 2.28 0.57
CA ASN A 194 7.78 1.55 -0.37
C ASN A 194 8.26 0.19 0.18
N GLY A 195 7.35 -0.53 0.84
CA GLY A 195 7.60 -1.85 1.41
C GLY A 195 8.37 -1.87 2.73
N GLN A 196 8.68 -0.73 3.32
CA GLN A 196 9.32 -0.62 4.63
C GLN A 196 8.34 -0.14 5.68
N VAL A 197 8.26 -0.84 6.82
CA VAL A 197 7.48 -0.38 7.97
C VAL A 197 8.10 0.89 8.53
N VAL A 198 7.26 1.88 8.84
CA VAL A 198 7.67 3.18 9.36
C VAL A 198 6.86 3.57 10.60
N ASN A 199 7.36 4.52 11.37
CA ASN A 199 6.60 5.09 12.48
C ASN A 199 5.38 5.87 11.95
N PRO A 200 4.14 5.41 12.19
CA PRO A 200 2.94 6.05 11.64
C PRO A 200 2.77 7.52 12.07
N THR A 201 3.16 7.86 13.30
CA THR A 201 2.98 9.22 13.85
C THR A 201 3.80 10.29 13.11
N LEU A 202 4.79 9.86 12.31
CA LEU A 202 5.56 10.77 11.46
C LEU A 202 4.81 11.17 10.18
N TYR A 203 3.73 10.45 9.83
CA TYR A 203 2.95 10.64 8.60
C TYR A 203 1.52 11.11 8.87
N LEU A 204 0.91 10.69 9.98
CA LEU A 204 -0.46 11.07 10.35
C LEU A 204 -0.56 12.59 10.58
N ASN A 205 -1.62 13.20 10.05
CA ASN A 205 -1.91 14.64 10.04
C ASN A 205 -0.83 15.48 9.34
N LYS A 206 -0.12 14.89 8.37
CA LYS A 206 0.89 15.57 7.57
C LYS A 206 0.62 15.42 6.09
N GLU A 207 1.07 16.40 5.34
CA GLU A 207 1.07 16.34 3.88
C GLU A 207 2.02 15.24 3.40
N ILE A 208 1.51 14.38 2.55
CA ILE A 208 2.29 13.36 1.85
C ILE A 208 2.52 13.81 0.41
N LYS A 209 3.73 13.61 -0.09
CA LYS A 209 4.04 13.90 -1.48
C LYS A 209 3.40 12.81 -2.35
N THR A 210 2.53 13.22 -3.26
CA THR A 210 2.12 12.37 -4.37
C THR A 210 3.26 12.34 -5.38
N SER A 211 3.87 11.18 -5.62
CA SER A 211 4.87 11.05 -6.68
C SER A 211 4.15 11.01 -8.03
N GLU A 212 4.57 11.88 -8.96
CA GLU A 212 4.17 11.75 -10.35
C GLU A 212 4.51 10.35 -10.85
N ASN A 213 3.54 9.67 -11.47
CA ASN A 213 3.81 8.51 -12.30
C ASN A 213 4.66 9.00 -13.48
N LYS A 214 5.97 8.79 -13.44
CA LYS A 214 6.76 8.74 -14.67
C LYS A 214 6.37 7.44 -15.37
N GLU A 215 5.43 7.54 -16.31
CA GLU A 215 5.30 6.54 -17.34
C GLU A 215 6.57 6.62 -18.20
N GLU A 216 7.44 5.62 -18.08
CA GLU A 216 8.50 5.35 -19.03
C GLU A 216 7.98 4.48 -20.18
#